data_4153e8b90417335fbaf1926a09be5efb
#
_entry.id   4153e8b90417335fbaf1926a09be5efb
#
_cell.length_a   1.000
_cell.length_b   1.000
_cell.length_c   1.000
_cell.angle_alpha   90.00
_cell.angle_beta   90.00
_cell.angle_gamma   90.00
#
_symmetry.space_group_name_H-M   'P 1'
#
loop_
_entity.id
_entity.type
_entity.pdbx_description
1 polymer ?
#
loop_
_entity_poly.entity_id
_entity_poly.type
_entity_poly.pdbx_seq_one_letter_code
_entity_poly.pdbx_strand_id
1 'polypeptide(L)'
;MPLWGASTSDESKPKNLTAEEKSRTFATTRGWEIRRPDGTDEVIVAIRNLSAAEKLAAATISQVFFTANSYSTGATGTVRVVWNERVTPTTTGTLVVTRSDTSATITATRNGNGGPNYVNFNFTAPSTTGVTLTIGAQTITMGINDYGSTTVTSDLTIATADVNAANVDGGSTSVVTTA
;
A
#
# COMPACT_ATOMS: atom_id res chain seq x y z
N MET A 1 3.68 -24.08 17.15
CA MET A 1 2.34 -23.46 17.28
C MET A 1 2.23 -22.40 16.20
N PRO A 2 1.07 -22.25 15.53
CA PRO A 2 0.88 -21.15 14.60
C PRO A 2 0.98 -19.82 15.37
N LEU A 3 1.76 -18.88 14.83
CA LEU A 3 1.98 -17.55 15.42
C LEU A 3 0.83 -16.56 15.11
N TRP A 4 -0.33 -17.07 14.75
CA TRP A 4 -1.49 -16.24 14.41
C TRP A 4 -1.85 -15.30 15.57
N GLY A 5 -1.79 -14.00 15.30
CA GLY A 5 -2.07 -12.97 16.29
C GLY A 5 -0.89 -12.61 17.20
N ALA A 6 0.30 -13.10 16.93
CA ALA A 6 1.51 -12.64 17.63
C ALA A 6 2.03 -11.29 17.09
N SER A 7 1.76 -11.01 15.82
CA SER A 7 2.11 -9.75 15.14
C SER A 7 1.24 -9.57 13.90
N THR A 8 1.30 -8.41 13.25
CA THR A 8 0.66 -8.14 11.95
C THR A 8 1.56 -8.47 10.76
N SER A 9 2.75 -9.04 11.00
CA SER A 9 3.68 -9.43 9.94
C SER A 9 3.13 -10.55 9.06
N ASP A 10 3.65 -10.67 7.84
CA ASP A 10 3.26 -11.72 6.89
C ASP A 10 3.44 -13.14 7.43
N GLU A 11 4.39 -13.33 8.36
CA GLU A 11 4.60 -14.61 9.04
C GLU A 11 3.44 -14.99 9.97
N SER A 12 2.72 -13.99 10.49
CA SER A 12 1.56 -14.16 11.37
C SER A 12 0.25 -14.33 10.62
N LYS A 13 0.22 -14.07 9.31
CA LYS A 13 -0.96 -14.30 8.47
C LYS A 13 -1.27 -15.81 8.37
N PRO A 14 -2.53 -16.17 8.14
CA PRO A 14 -2.91 -17.57 7.94
C PRO A 14 -2.07 -18.24 6.85
N LYS A 15 -1.49 -19.41 7.14
CA LYS A 15 -0.50 -20.07 6.28
C LYS A 15 -1.06 -20.66 4.99
N ASN A 16 -2.36 -20.92 4.94
CA ASN A 16 -3.03 -21.55 3.79
C ASN A 16 -3.39 -20.56 2.67
N LEU A 17 -3.04 -19.28 2.84
CA LEU A 17 -3.29 -18.26 1.84
C LEU A 17 -2.24 -18.32 0.73
N THR A 18 -2.69 -18.14 -0.50
CA THR A 18 -1.81 -17.88 -1.64
C THR A 18 -1.07 -16.55 -1.47
N ALA A 19 -0.03 -16.29 -2.25
CA ALA A 19 0.68 -15.01 -2.21
C ALA A 19 -0.26 -13.83 -2.54
N GLU A 20 -1.18 -14.01 -3.50
CA GLU A 20 -2.18 -13.03 -3.86
C GLU A 20 -3.17 -12.76 -2.72
N GLU A 21 -3.68 -13.79 -2.06
CA GLU A 21 -4.57 -13.64 -0.92
C GLU A 21 -3.87 -12.99 0.27
N LYS A 22 -2.59 -13.30 0.51
CA LYS A 22 -1.80 -12.67 1.58
C LYS A 22 -1.67 -11.16 1.38
N SER A 23 -1.49 -10.68 0.15
CA SER A 23 -1.40 -9.24 -0.13
C SER A 23 -2.71 -8.49 0.13
N ARG A 24 -3.84 -9.18 -0.02
CA ARG A 24 -5.18 -8.66 0.24
C ARG A 24 -5.67 -8.91 1.68
N THR A 25 -4.86 -9.60 2.49
CA THR A 25 -5.17 -9.91 3.89
C THR A 25 -4.54 -8.90 4.82
N PHE A 26 -5.34 -8.34 5.72
CA PHE A 26 -4.94 -7.32 6.67
C PHE A 26 -5.54 -7.59 8.06
N ALA A 27 -4.89 -7.05 9.10
CA ALA A 27 -5.34 -7.20 10.47
C ALA A 27 -6.39 -6.13 10.82
N THR A 28 -7.39 -6.53 11.59
CA THR A 28 -8.43 -5.64 12.14
C THR A 28 -8.71 -6.00 13.59
N THR A 29 -9.59 -5.22 14.23
CA THR A 29 -10.07 -5.55 15.59
C THR A 29 -10.87 -6.85 15.66
N ARG A 30 -11.35 -7.36 14.52
CA ARG A 30 -12.07 -8.64 14.40
C ARG A 30 -11.13 -9.82 14.16
N GLY A 31 -9.90 -9.57 13.68
CA GLY A 31 -8.94 -10.60 13.32
C GLY A 31 -8.31 -10.36 11.96
N TRP A 32 -7.90 -11.42 11.29
CA TRP A 32 -7.44 -11.37 9.92
C TRP A 32 -8.64 -11.29 8.96
N GLU A 33 -8.68 -10.23 8.16
CA GLU A 33 -9.68 -10.02 7.12
C GLU A 33 -9.02 -10.03 5.75
N ILE A 34 -9.74 -10.53 4.75
CA ILE A 34 -9.31 -10.50 3.35
C ILE A 34 -10.28 -9.66 2.53
N ARG A 35 -9.75 -8.78 1.68
CA ARG A 35 -10.54 -8.10 0.65
C ARG A 35 -10.79 -9.04 -0.51
N ARG A 36 -12.06 -9.34 -0.78
CA ARG A 36 -12.49 -10.14 -1.93
C ARG A 36 -12.50 -9.29 -3.21
N PRO A 37 -12.43 -9.92 -4.41
CA PRO A 37 -12.47 -9.20 -5.70
C PRO A 37 -13.73 -8.36 -5.90
N ASP A 38 -14.83 -8.70 -5.25
CA ASP A 38 -16.09 -7.95 -5.25
C ASP A 38 -16.07 -6.71 -4.35
N GLY A 39 -14.97 -6.46 -3.65
CA GLY A 39 -14.79 -5.34 -2.74
C GLY A 39 -15.29 -5.58 -1.32
N THR A 40 -15.79 -6.77 -1.00
CA THR A 40 -16.21 -7.12 0.37
C THR A 40 -15.05 -7.54 1.25
N ASP A 41 -15.14 -7.31 2.56
CA ASP A 41 -14.16 -7.76 3.55
C ASP A 41 -14.73 -8.97 4.31
N GLU A 42 -13.98 -10.07 4.31
CA GLU A 42 -14.34 -11.31 4.98
C GLU A 42 -13.35 -11.63 6.11
N VAL A 43 -13.84 -11.94 7.29
CA VAL A 43 -13.03 -12.42 8.42
C VAL A 43 -12.63 -13.88 8.17
N ILE A 44 -11.35 -14.11 7.89
CA ILE A 44 -10.82 -15.46 7.64
C ILE A 44 -10.30 -16.14 8.92
N VAL A 45 -9.85 -15.36 9.91
CA VAL A 45 -9.50 -15.85 11.25
C VAL A 45 -9.92 -14.80 12.27
N ALA A 46 -10.87 -15.16 13.13
CA ALA A 46 -11.33 -14.27 14.18
C ALA A 46 -10.33 -14.25 15.36
N ILE A 47 -9.72 -13.09 15.59
CA ILE A 47 -8.83 -12.84 16.73
C ILE A 47 -9.22 -11.49 17.30
N ARG A 48 -9.81 -11.51 18.48
CA ARG A 48 -10.30 -10.28 19.14
C ARG A 48 -9.15 -9.29 19.36
N ASN A 49 -9.33 -8.07 18.87
CA ASN A 49 -8.38 -6.96 19.00
C ASN A 49 -6.99 -7.29 18.39
N LEU A 50 -6.93 -8.00 17.26
CA LEU A 50 -5.66 -8.29 16.57
C LEU A 50 -4.95 -6.99 16.19
N SER A 51 -5.66 -6.02 15.64
CA SER A 51 -5.16 -4.69 15.27
C SER A 51 -5.70 -3.63 16.25
N ALA A 52 -5.45 -3.80 17.54
CA ALA A 52 -5.73 -2.78 18.52
C ALA A 52 -4.41 -2.13 18.96
N ALA A 53 -4.39 -0.80 19.09
CA ALA A 53 -3.22 -0.01 19.46
C ALA A 53 -2.50 -0.49 20.75
N GLU A 54 -3.19 -1.26 21.58
CA GLU A 54 -2.65 -1.81 22.82
C GLU A 54 -1.89 -3.13 22.65
N LYS A 55 -1.96 -3.79 21.47
CA LYS A 55 -1.44 -5.15 21.28
C LYS A 55 -0.46 -5.31 20.12
N LEU A 56 -0.46 -4.42 19.17
CA LEU A 56 0.36 -4.52 17.96
C LEU A 56 1.18 -3.24 17.76
N ALA A 57 2.32 -3.37 17.10
CA ALA A 57 3.10 -2.22 16.64
C ALA A 57 2.31 -1.44 15.58
N ALA A 58 2.73 -0.21 15.30
CA ALA A 58 2.17 0.60 14.24
C ALA A 58 2.15 -0.14 12.88
N ALA A 59 1.12 0.11 12.07
CA ALA A 59 1.02 -0.46 10.74
C ALA A 59 2.27 -0.15 9.91
N THR A 60 2.81 -1.16 9.23
CA THR A 60 4.00 -1.05 8.39
C THR A 60 3.63 -1.14 6.92
N ILE A 61 4.35 -0.41 6.05
CA ILE A 61 4.20 -0.55 4.60
C ILE A 61 4.64 -1.96 4.21
N SER A 62 3.85 -2.61 3.37
CA SER A 62 4.11 -3.96 2.89
C SER A 62 4.34 -4.02 1.38
N GLN A 63 3.82 -3.03 0.64
CA GLN A 63 3.95 -2.99 -0.81
C GLN A 63 3.70 -1.59 -1.36
N VAL A 64 4.42 -1.22 -2.42
CA VAL A 64 4.20 0.01 -3.18
C VAL A 64 4.31 -0.31 -4.67
N PHE A 65 3.33 0.11 -5.47
CA PHE A 65 3.31 -0.18 -6.90
C PHE A 65 2.44 0.79 -7.71
N PHE A 66 2.65 0.81 -9.02
CA PHE A 66 1.74 1.44 -9.97
C PHE A 66 0.54 0.55 -10.24
N THR A 67 -0.66 1.12 -10.34
CA THR A 67 -1.89 0.36 -10.55
C THR A 67 -2.12 -0.07 -12.00
N ALA A 68 -1.25 0.33 -12.93
CA ALA A 68 -1.27 -0.07 -14.34
C ALA A 68 0.13 -0.41 -14.83
N ASN A 69 0.21 -1.21 -15.90
CA ASN A 69 1.48 -1.64 -16.51
C ASN A 69 2.11 -0.57 -17.41
N SER A 70 1.32 0.40 -17.86
CA SER A 70 1.74 1.58 -18.60
C SER A 70 0.72 2.69 -18.44
N TYR A 71 1.11 3.92 -18.76
CA TYR A 71 0.21 5.07 -18.77
C TYR A 71 0.34 5.80 -20.09
N SER A 72 -0.79 6.20 -20.69
CA SER A 72 -0.77 7.11 -21.84
C SER A 72 -0.19 8.46 -21.43
N THR A 73 0.45 9.11 -22.38
CA THR A 73 1.03 10.47 -22.17
C THR A 73 -0.03 11.45 -21.69
N GLY A 74 0.31 12.20 -20.66
CA GLY A 74 -0.60 13.18 -20.04
C GLY A 74 -1.76 12.59 -19.24
N ALA A 75 -1.91 11.27 -19.20
CA ALA A 75 -2.97 10.62 -18.42
C ALA A 75 -2.71 10.67 -16.91
N THR A 76 -3.76 10.46 -16.14
CA THR A 76 -3.63 10.30 -14.69
C THR A 76 -3.12 8.89 -14.38
N GLY A 77 -1.92 8.82 -13.78
CA GLY A 77 -1.37 7.61 -13.20
C GLY A 77 -1.67 7.52 -11.71
N THR A 78 -1.61 6.31 -11.17
CA THR A 78 -1.86 6.05 -9.75
C THR A 78 -0.79 5.15 -9.17
N VAL A 79 -0.21 5.59 -8.06
CA VAL A 79 0.62 4.79 -7.17
C VAL A 79 -0.23 4.33 -5.99
N ARG A 80 -0.15 3.06 -5.65
CA ARG A 80 -0.79 2.49 -4.47
C ARG A 80 0.26 2.15 -3.42
N VAL A 81 0.02 2.57 -2.19
CA VAL A 81 0.78 2.17 -1.00
C VAL A 81 -0.12 1.31 -0.13
N VAL A 82 0.35 0.13 0.24
CA VAL A 82 -0.39 -0.87 1.01
C VAL A 82 0.30 -1.09 2.34
N TRP A 83 -0.48 -1.12 3.42
CA TRP A 83 -0.04 -1.47 4.77
C TRP A 83 -0.45 -2.91 5.12
N ASN A 84 0.26 -3.49 6.06
CA ASN A 84 -0.02 -4.84 6.57
C ASN A 84 -1.27 -4.92 7.44
N GLU A 85 -1.84 -3.77 7.83
CA GLU A 85 -3.08 -3.67 8.61
C GLU A 85 -3.89 -2.43 8.21
N ARG A 86 -5.08 -2.30 8.79
CA ARG A 86 -5.99 -1.20 8.48
C ARG A 86 -5.44 0.13 9.00
N VAL A 87 -5.50 1.17 8.17
CA VAL A 87 -4.98 2.50 8.46
C VAL A 87 -6.04 3.59 8.28
N THR A 88 -5.85 4.72 8.93
CA THR A 88 -6.73 5.89 8.81
C THR A 88 -5.91 7.12 8.40
N PRO A 89 -5.96 7.52 7.11
CA PRO A 89 -5.32 8.75 6.66
C PRO A 89 -5.98 9.99 7.29
N THR A 90 -5.17 10.86 7.89
CA THR A 90 -5.66 12.05 8.62
C THR A 90 -5.44 13.35 7.85
N THR A 91 -4.51 13.39 6.91
CA THR A 91 -4.23 14.57 6.09
C THR A 91 -4.11 14.22 4.60
N THR A 92 -4.06 15.24 3.74
CA THR A 92 -3.56 15.10 2.36
C THR A 92 -2.11 14.67 2.41
N GLY A 93 -1.64 13.97 1.34
CA GLY A 93 -0.29 13.45 1.33
C GLY A 93 0.31 13.43 -0.06
N THR A 94 1.64 13.35 -0.10
CA THR A 94 2.39 13.28 -1.35
C THR A 94 3.49 12.24 -1.28
N LEU A 95 3.83 11.68 -2.43
CA LEU A 95 5.04 10.91 -2.68
C LEU A 95 5.63 11.32 -4.03
N VAL A 96 6.84 10.87 -4.30
CA VAL A 96 7.60 11.27 -5.48
C VAL A 96 7.73 10.10 -6.46
N VAL A 97 7.49 10.37 -7.74
CA VAL A 97 7.78 9.49 -8.87
C VAL A 97 8.91 10.11 -9.69
N THR A 98 9.96 9.35 -9.96
CA THR A 98 11.13 9.81 -10.73
C THR A 98 10.95 9.48 -12.22
N ARG A 99 11.39 10.39 -13.11
CA ARG A 99 11.36 10.23 -14.56
C ARG A 99 12.76 9.91 -15.07
N SER A 100 12.87 9.04 -16.09
CA SER A 100 14.15 8.67 -16.67
C SER A 100 14.72 9.71 -17.66
N ASP A 101 13.85 10.47 -18.33
CA ASP A 101 14.24 11.39 -19.39
C ASP A 101 14.94 12.66 -18.90
N THR A 102 14.57 13.15 -17.75
CA THR A 102 15.09 14.41 -17.18
C THR A 102 15.67 14.23 -15.79
N SER A 103 15.55 13.04 -15.18
CA SER A 103 15.81 12.79 -13.75
C SER A 103 14.98 13.70 -12.82
N ALA A 104 13.99 14.40 -13.36
CA ALA A 104 13.07 15.22 -12.58
C ALA A 104 12.07 14.34 -11.84
N THR A 105 11.46 14.93 -10.84
CA THR A 105 10.45 14.27 -10.02
C THR A 105 9.04 14.78 -10.36
N ILE A 106 8.07 13.87 -10.25
CA ILE A 106 6.64 14.18 -10.33
C ILE A 106 6.04 13.96 -8.95
N THR A 107 5.35 14.95 -8.43
CA THR A 107 4.62 14.79 -7.17
C THR A 107 3.32 14.05 -7.43
N ALA A 108 3.16 12.91 -6.79
CA ALA A 108 1.90 12.18 -6.72
C ALA A 108 1.17 12.58 -5.43
N THR A 109 -0.10 12.98 -5.55
CA THR A 109 -0.91 13.49 -4.45
C THR A 109 -2.03 12.51 -4.13
N ARG A 110 -2.32 12.32 -2.84
CA ARG A 110 -3.43 11.49 -2.38
C ARG A 110 -4.76 11.96 -3.02
N ASN A 111 -5.50 11.03 -3.64
CA ASN A 111 -6.73 11.33 -4.37
C ASN A 111 -8.02 11.13 -3.55
N GLY A 112 -7.91 10.80 -2.27
CA GLY A 112 -9.07 10.47 -1.41
C GLY A 112 -9.60 9.05 -1.59
N ASN A 113 -9.29 8.37 -2.68
CA ASN A 113 -9.66 6.98 -2.91
C ASN A 113 -8.66 6.05 -2.22
N GLY A 114 -9.17 5.06 -1.52
CA GLY A 114 -8.34 4.10 -0.80
C GLY A 114 -9.20 2.96 -0.29
N GLY A 115 -8.54 1.96 0.26
CA GLY A 115 -9.17 0.84 0.97
C GLY A 115 -8.84 0.89 2.46
N PRO A 116 -9.24 -0.15 3.17
CA PRO A 116 -8.99 -0.22 4.60
C PRO A 116 -7.50 -0.20 4.95
N ASN A 117 -6.64 -0.75 4.08
CA ASN A 117 -5.21 -0.89 4.31
C ASN A 117 -4.35 -0.32 3.18
N TYR A 118 -4.92 0.47 2.27
CA TYR A 118 -4.14 1.12 1.23
C TYR A 118 -4.61 2.54 0.93
N VAL A 119 -3.69 3.34 0.37
CA VAL A 119 -3.93 4.71 -0.08
C VAL A 119 -3.42 4.85 -1.51
N ASN A 120 -4.20 5.54 -2.36
CA ASN A 120 -3.84 5.85 -3.72
C ASN A 120 -3.34 7.29 -3.85
N PHE A 121 -2.28 7.47 -4.64
CA PHE A 121 -1.68 8.76 -4.98
C PHE A 121 -1.71 8.94 -6.49
N ASN A 122 -2.33 10.02 -6.95
CA ASN A 122 -2.42 10.34 -8.37
C ASN A 122 -1.32 11.29 -8.81
N PHE A 123 -0.82 11.07 -10.02
CA PHE A 123 0.11 11.96 -10.71
C PHE A 123 -0.30 12.13 -12.17
N THR A 124 0.24 13.13 -12.84
CA THR A 124 0.09 13.28 -14.30
C THR A 124 1.29 12.65 -15.00
N ALA A 125 1.05 11.68 -15.86
CA ALA A 125 2.10 11.06 -16.67
C ALA A 125 2.75 12.10 -17.60
N PRO A 126 4.07 11.99 -17.88
CA PRO A 126 4.73 12.88 -18.84
C PRO A 126 4.04 12.90 -20.21
N SER A 127 4.13 14.04 -20.88
CA SER A 127 3.62 14.19 -22.27
C SER A 127 4.52 13.56 -23.32
N THR A 128 5.65 12.98 -22.92
CA THR A 128 6.62 12.30 -23.78
C THR A 128 6.43 10.80 -23.68
N THR A 129 6.40 10.09 -24.82
CA THR A 129 6.37 8.61 -24.86
C THR A 129 7.73 8.01 -24.50
N GLY A 130 7.73 6.76 -24.04
CA GLY A 130 8.95 6.01 -23.72
C GLY A 130 9.65 6.44 -22.43
N VAL A 131 9.05 7.33 -21.65
CA VAL A 131 9.61 7.74 -20.35
C VAL A 131 9.36 6.65 -19.31
N THR A 132 10.42 6.17 -18.69
CA THR A 132 10.32 5.25 -17.56
C THR A 132 10.03 6.04 -16.28
N LEU A 133 9.01 5.61 -15.54
CA LEU A 133 8.63 6.15 -14.25
C LEU A 133 9.00 5.14 -13.17
N THR A 134 9.62 5.61 -12.10
CA THR A 134 10.13 4.75 -11.01
C THR A 134 9.71 5.29 -9.65
N ILE A 135 9.33 4.39 -8.76
CA ILE A 135 9.14 4.67 -7.34
C ILE A 135 10.37 4.14 -6.61
N GLY A 136 11.06 5.01 -5.89
CA GLY A 136 12.21 4.65 -5.05
C GLY A 136 11.86 4.68 -3.56
N ALA A 137 12.81 4.25 -2.74
CA ALA A 137 12.74 4.40 -1.29
C ALA A 137 12.62 5.88 -0.92
N GLN A 138 11.64 6.22 -0.09
CA GLN A 138 11.34 7.60 0.30
C GLN A 138 10.41 7.65 1.52
N THR A 139 10.25 8.82 2.11
CA THR A 139 9.23 9.06 3.13
C THR A 139 8.01 9.76 2.52
N ILE A 140 6.83 9.22 2.76
CA ILE A 140 5.55 9.82 2.34
C ILE A 140 5.25 11.01 3.26
N THR A 141 4.90 12.14 2.67
CA THR A 141 4.48 13.32 3.43
C THR A 141 2.98 13.27 3.66
N MET A 142 2.52 12.64 4.73
CA MET A 142 1.12 12.63 5.13
C MET A 142 0.94 12.28 6.61
N GLY A 143 -0.22 12.60 7.18
CA GLY A 143 -0.65 12.02 8.45
C GLY A 143 -1.44 10.73 8.18
N ILE A 144 -1.06 9.65 8.85
CA ILE A 144 -1.77 8.38 8.81
C ILE A 144 -1.65 7.71 10.19
N ASN A 145 -2.77 7.29 10.70
CA ASN A 145 -2.84 6.61 11.98
C ASN A 145 -3.21 5.15 11.80
N ASP A 146 -2.81 4.38 12.75
CA ASP A 146 -3.30 3.03 12.93
C ASP A 146 -4.82 3.02 13.12
N TYR A 147 -5.50 1.99 12.62
CA TYR A 147 -6.95 1.92 12.73
C TYR A 147 -7.40 1.82 14.20
N GLY A 148 -8.33 2.69 14.57
CA GLY A 148 -8.84 2.76 15.95
C GLY A 148 -7.95 3.56 16.90
N SER A 149 -6.82 4.10 16.45
CA SER A 149 -5.93 4.99 17.19
C SER A 149 -5.99 6.41 16.67
N THR A 150 -5.87 7.38 17.57
CA THR A 150 -5.66 8.81 17.24
C THR A 150 -4.22 9.25 17.50
N THR A 151 -3.42 8.39 18.11
CA THR A 151 -2.06 8.73 18.59
C THR A 151 -0.97 7.86 17.99
N VAL A 152 -1.28 6.61 17.59
CA VAL A 152 -0.28 5.72 16.96
C VAL A 152 -0.21 6.04 15.48
N THR A 153 0.93 6.56 15.06
CA THR A 153 1.23 6.87 13.66
C THR A 153 1.72 5.61 12.96
N SER A 154 1.12 5.28 11.81
CA SER A 154 1.58 4.20 10.95
C SER A 154 2.90 4.55 10.26
N ASP A 155 3.64 3.55 9.78
CA ASP A 155 4.86 3.74 9.02
C ASP A 155 4.60 4.55 7.74
N LEU A 156 5.47 5.53 7.48
CA LEU A 156 5.45 6.40 6.30
C LEU A 156 6.71 6.21 5.42
N THR A 157 7.62 5.33 5.82
CA THR A 157 8.88 5.10 5.12
C THR A 157 8.73 3.95 4.13
N ILE A 158 8.78 4.28 2.85
CA ILE A 158 8.87 3.29 1.76
C ILE A 158 10.32 2.79 1.73
N ALA A 159 10.53 1.53 2.05
CA ALA A 159 11.83 0.89 1.93
C ALA A 159 12.02 0.27 0.53
N THR A 160 13.26 -0.04 0.16
CA THR A 160 13.57 -0.73 -1.12
C THR A 160 12.85 -2.08 -1.22
N ALA A 161 12.65 -2.78 -0.10
CA ALA A 161 11.94 -4.05 -0.07
C ALA A 161 10.46 -3.89 -0.46
N ASP A 162 9.80 -2.79 -0.06
CA ASP A 162 8.38 -2.54 -0.33
C ASP A 162 8.11 -2.29 -1.82
N VAL A 163 9.03 -1.61 -2.50
CA VAL A 163 8.93 -1.33 -3.96
C VAL A 163 9.31 -2.54 -4.81
N ASN A 164 10.04 -3.48 -4.26
CA ASN A 164 10.45 -4.72 -4.93
C ASN A 164 9.52 -5.91 -4.59
N ALA A 165 8.55 -5.72 -3.72
CA ALA A 165 7.57 -6.76 -3.41
C ALA A 165 6.77 -7.14 -4.66
N ALA A 166 6.54 -8.43 -4.84
CA ALA A 166 5.78 -8.93 -5.99
C ALA A 166 4.37 -8.32 -5.99
N ASN A 167 4.02 -7.68 -7.09
CA ASN A 167 2.69 -7.12 -7.26
C ASN A 167 1.71 -8.23 -7.65
N VAL A 168 0.74 -8.47 -6.79
CA VAL A 168 -0.26 -9.54 -6.95
C VAL A 168 -1.63 -9.02 -7.38
N ASP A 169 -1.83 -7.72 -7.44
CA ASP A 169 -3.12 -7.09 -7.82
C ASP A 169 -3.21 -6.74 -9.31
N GLY A 170 -2.37 -7.34 -10.16
CA GLY A 170 -2.40 -7.16 -11.61
C GLY A 170 -1.90 -5.79 -12.13
N GLY A 171 -1.44 -4.91 -11.25
CA GLY A 171 -0.76 -3.68 -11.61
C GLY A 171 0.72 -3.91 -11.91
N SER A 172 1.44 -2.87 -12.28
CA SER A 172 2.88 -2.96 -12.54
C SER A 172 3.70 -2.85 -11.26
N THR A 173 4.93 -3.29 -11.34
CA THR A 173 5.97 -3.11 -10.33
C THR A 173 6.22 -1.61 -10.05
N SER A 174 7.26 -1.30 -9.29
CA SER A 174 7.73 0.08 -9.06
C SER A 174 8.25 0.81 -10.30
N VAL A 175 8.22 0.17 -11.48
CA VAL A 175 8.70 0.74 -12.75
C VAL A 175 7.66 0.54 -13.84
N VAL A 176 7.24 1.63 -14.51
CA VAL A 176 6.32 1.63 -15.66
C VAL A 176 6.85 2.54 -16.77
N THR A 177 6.36 2.37 -18.00
CA THR A 177 6.72 3.20 -19.14
C THR A 177 5.50 3.95 -19.67
N THR A 178 5.69 5.21 -20.09
CA THR A 178 4.64 5.96 -20.78
C THR A 178 4.49 5.47 -22.22
N ALA A 179 3.27 5.23 -22.65
CA ALA A 179 2.92 4.76 -24.00
C ALA A 179 2.32 5.88 -24.86
#